data_b2c0244fbd3800c5ef7bcfe274ec7d0e
#
_entry.id   b2c0244fbd3800c5ef7bcfe274ec7d0e
#
_cell.length_a   1.000
_cell.length_b   1.000
_cell.length_c   1.000
_cell.angle_alpha   90.00
_cell.angle_beta   90.00
_cell.angle_gamma   90.00
#
_symmetry.space_group_name_H-M   'P 1'
#
loop_
_entity.id
_entity.type
_entity.pdbx_description
1 polymer ?
#
loop_
_entity_poly.entity_id
_entity_poly.type
_entity_poly.pdbx_seq_one_letter_code
_entity_poly.pdbx_strand_id
1 'polypeptide(L)'
;MPLGQIDLSVTFGSPSNYRTEALTFKVVGFHGTYHATLGRPCYVKFMAIPNYTYFKLKMPGPGGVITVGTSFQRAYECDVECCDHAAAIVASGELAALREEVTEEAPDLKRSTGSFEPAEGSKDVLIDSSSSEGKGVRIGTTLSSK
;
A
#
# COMPACT_ATOMS: atom_id res chain seq x y z
N MET A 1 0.09 18.88 13.29
CA MET A 1 1.29 19.34 12.58
C MET A 1 2.44 18.39 12.82
N PRO A 2 3.19 17.94 11.79
CA PRO A 2 4.39 17.14 12.02
C PRO A 2 5.40 17.91 12.87
N LEU A 3 6.04 17.23 13.81
CA LEU A 3 7.07 17.81 14.68
C LEU A 3 8.43 17.91 13.99
N GLY A 4 8.63 17.17 12.88
CA GLY A 4 9.87 17.13 12.12
C GLY A 4 10.01 15.85 11.32
N GLN A 5 11.21 15.61 10.80
CA GLN A 5 11.58 14.41 10.05
C GLN A 5 12.83 13.78 10.66
N ILE A 6 12.92 12.45 10.57
CA ILE A 6 14.07 11.68 11.02
C ILE A 6 14.38 10.56 10.03
N ASP A 7 15.66 10.35 9.74
CA ASP A 7 16.13 9.24 8.91
C ASP A 7 16.53 8.07 9.81
N LEU A 8 15.93 6.91 9.58
CA LEU A 8 16.19 5.69 10.34
C LEU A 8 16.56 4.54 9.41
N SER A 9 17.54 3.76 9.82
CA SER A 9 17.84 2.47 9.18
C SER A 9 16.90 1.41 9.72
N VAL A 10 16.03 0.90 8.86
CA VAL A 10 15.03 -0.13 9.20
C VAL A 10 15.48 -1.47 8.63
N THR A 11 15.47 -2.49 9.48
CA THR A 11 15.89 -3.85 9.12
C THR A 11 14.76 -4.83 9.33
N PHE A 12 14.48 -5.65 8.32
CA PHE A 12 13.58 -6.81 8.41
C PHE A 12 14.35 -8.09 8.15
N GLY A 13 13.98 -9.15 8.87
CA GLY A 13 14.51 -10.48 8.67
C GLY A 13 15.12 -11.10 9.93
N SER A 14 15.95 -12.12 9.71
CA SER A 14 16.72 -12.83 10.73
C SER A 14 18.23 -12.53 10.57
N PRO A 15 19.07 -12.85 11.55
CA PRO A 15 20.52 -12.65 11.43
C PRO A 15 21.15 -13.28 10.19
N SER A 16 20.56 -14.36 9.67
CA SER A 16 21.05 -15.07 8.47
C SER A 16 20.45 -14.59 7.16
N ASN A 17 19.31 -13.88 7.21
CA ASN A 17 18.64 -13.37 6.01
C ASN A 17 17.87 -12.10 6.35
N TYR A 18 18.49 -10.95 6.14
CA TYR A 18 17.92 -9.65 6.46
C TYR A 18 18.12 -8.65 5.34
N ARG A 19 17.30 -7.61 5.35
CA ARG A 19 17.41 -6.46 4.47
C ARG A 19 17.25 -5.17 5.26
N THR A 20 18.13 -4.21 5.01
CA THR A 20 18.15 -2.90 5.66
C THR A 20 17.99 -1.82 4.62
N GLU A 21 17.09 -0.87 4.89
CA GLU A 21 16.87 0.32 4.05
C GLU A 21 16.81 1.56 4.94
N ALA A 22 17.35 2.67 4.46
CA ALA A 22 17.19 3.96 5.11
C ALA A 22 15.83 4.57 4.75
N LEU A 23 15.02 4.88 5.74
CA LEU A 23 13.69 5.47 5.57
C LEU A 23 13.62 6.82 6.28
N THR A 24 13.01 7.81 5.64
CA THR A 24 12.66 9.09 6.24
C THR A 24 11.28 9.01 6.84
N PHE A 25 11.15 9.28 8.12
CA PHE A 25 9.88 9.29 8.85
C PHE A 25 9.48 10.72 9.20
N LYS A 26 8.20 11.03 9.06
CA LYS A 26 7.60 12.23 9.66
C LYS A 26 7.26 11.92 11.13
N VAL A 27 7.75 12.76 12.03
CA VAL A 27 7.51 12.63 13.46
C VAL A 27 6.22 13.35 13.82
N VAL A 28 5.31 12.67 14.49
CA VAL A 28 4.00 13.20 14.92
C VAL A 28 3.80 13.00 16.41
N GLY A 29 3.12 13.92 17.06
CA GLY A 29 2.95 13.95 18.50
C GLY A 29 1.70 13.21 18.99
N PHE A 30 1.42 12.02 18.48
CA PHE A 30 0.33 11.22 19.00
C PHE A 30 0.84 9.94 19.69
N HIS A 31 0.09 9.49 20.68
CA HIS A 31 0.38 8.29 21.45
C HIS A 31 -0.49 7.13 20.96
N GLY A 32 0.12 6.00 20.67
CA GLY A 32 -0.56 4.78 20.23
C GLY A 32 0.28 3.55 20.57
N THR A 33 -0.26 2.35 20.38
CA THR A 33 0.45 1.08 20.60
C THR A 33 1.50 0.80 19.55
N TYR A 34 1.44 1.40 18.38
CA TYR A 34 2.46 1.27 17.35
C TYR A 34 3.37 2.49 17.28
N HIS A 35 4.64 2.24 17.05
CA HIS A 35 5.68 3.27 17.06
C HIS A 35 5.90 3.89 15.68
N ALA A 36 5.50 3.22 14.61
CA ALA A 36 5.66 3.70 13.24
C ALA A 36 4.63 3.08 12.30
N THR A 37 4.13 3.87 11.37
CA THR A 37 3.29 3.41 10.26
C THR A 37 4.09 3.41 8.98
N LEU A 38 4.14 2.26 8.29
CA LEU A 38 4.89 2.09 7.05
C LEU A 38 3.97 2.29 5.85
N GLY A 39 4.27 3.31 5.06
CA GLY A 39 3.52 3.64 3.85
C GLY A 39 4.08 2.98 2.58
N ARG A 40 3.43 3.29 1.45
CA ARG A 40 3.82 2.80 0.12
C ARG A 40 5.31 3.04 -0.23
N PRO A 41 5.94 4.18 0.09
CA PRO A 41 7.36 4.39 -0.19
C PRO A 41 8.26 3.35 0.47
N CYS A 42 7.92 2.92 1.70
CA CYS A 42 8.62 1.84 2.39
C CYS A 42 8.49 0.52 1.63
N TYR A 43 7.27 0.15 1.21
CA TYR A 43 7.03 -1.08 0.45
C TYR A 43 7.81 -1.10 -0.87
N VAL A 44 7.89 0.04 -1.56
CA VAL A 44 8.69 0.16 -2.79
C VAL A 44 10.18 -0.05 -2.50
N LYS A 45 10.74 0.61 -1.49
CA LYS A 45 12.16 0.46 -1.14
C LYS A 45 12.53 -0.99 -0.80
N PHE A 46 11.69 -1.66 -0.03
CA PHE A 46 11.89 -3.06 0.34
C PHE A 46 11.47 -4.04 -0.75
N MET A 47 10.86 -3.60 -1.85
CA MET A 47 10.14 -4.43 -2.83
C MET A 47 9.17 -5.40 -2.12
N ALA A 48 8.49 -4.88 -1.10
CA ALA A 48 7.68 -5.67 -0.19
C ALA A 48 6.24 -5.77 -0.68
N ILE A 49 5.68 -6.97 -0.57
CA ILE A 49 4.29 -7.27 -0.95
C ILE A 49 3.51 -7.61 0.31
N PRO A 50 2.58 -6.74 0.75
CA PRO A 50 1.69 -7.05 1.86
C PRO A 50 0.59 -8.01 1.42
N ASN A 51 0.30 -8.98 2.27
CA ASN A 51 -0.86 -9.84 2.16
C ASN A 51 -1.75 -9.62 3.40
N TYR A 52 -2.80 -8.85 3.21
CA TYR A 52 -3.71 -8.46 4.31
C TYR A 52 -4.55 -9.65 4.81
N THR A 53 -4.87 -10.61 3.95
CA THR A 53 -5.64 -11.79 4.34
C THR A 53 -4.89 -12.70 5.31
N TYR A 54 -3.60 -12.86 5.09
CA TYR A 54 -2.74 -13.72 5.92
C TYR A 54 -1.87 -12.94 6.91
N PHE A 55 -2.03 -11.62 7.00
CA PHE A 55 -1.23 -10.74 7.84
C PHE A 55 0.28 -10.96 7.70
N LYS A 56 0.72 -11.05 6.45
CA LYS A 56 2.13 -11.29 6.10
C LYS A 56 2.65 -10.23 5.16
N LEU A 57 3.89 -9.82 5.40
CA LEU A 57 4.65 -8.99 4.50
C LEU A 57 5.81 -9.83 3.97
N LYS A 58 5.94 -9.94 2.66
CA LYS A 58 7.02 -10.66 2.01
C LYS A 58 7.90 -9.72 1.22
N MET A 59 9.21 -9.90 1.30
CA MET A 59 10.20 -9.11 0.57
C MET A 59 11.40 -9.95 0.18
N PRO A 60 12.14 -9.59 -0.88
CA PRO A 60 13.37 -10.28 -1.26
C PRO A 60 14.49 -9.96 -0.25
N GLY A 61 15.23 -10.96 0.13
CA GLY A 61 16.46 -10.87 0.91
C GLY A 61 17.61 -11.60 0.24
N PRO A 62 18.84 -11.43 0.72
CA PRO A 62 20.03 -12.06 0.13
C PRO A 62 20.01 -13.59 0.19
N GLY A 63 19.37 -14.17 1.20
CA GLY A 63 19.22 -15.63 1.39
C GLY A 63 17.86 -16.17 0.94
N GLY A 64 17.05 -15.39 0.20
CA GLY A 64 15.71 -15.77 -0.24
C GLY A 64 14.62 -14.83 0.26
N VAL A 65 13.37 -15.30 0.33
CA VAL A 65 12.22 -14.47 0.73
C VAL A 65 12.21 -14.28 2.25
N ILE A 66 12.25 -13.01 2.68
CA ILE A 66 11.98 -12.61 4.05
C ILE A 66 10.47 -12.52 4.23
N THR A 67 9.94 -13.13 5.30
CA THR A 67 8.52 -13.08 5.63
C THR A 67 8.35 -12.50 7.04
N VAL A 68 7.66 -11.38 7.15
CA VAL A 68 7.25 -10.78 8.42
C VAL A 68 5.76 -11.08 8.60
N GLY A 69 5.38 -11.56 9.76
CA GLY A 69 3.99 -11.89 10.08
C GLY A 69 3.54 -11.26 11.40
N THR A 70 2.23 -11.14 11.55
CA THR A 70 1.58 -10.74 12.80
C THR A 70 0.40 -11.65 13.12
N SER A 71 -0.18 -11.51 14.32
CA SER A 71 -1.41 -12.20 14.69
C SER A 71 -2.64 -11.37 14.33
N PHE A 72 -3.78 -12.02 14.13
CA PHE A 72 -5.07 -11.36 13.92
C PHE A 72 -5.39 -10.38 15.05
N GLN A 73 -5.18 -10.77 16.28
CA GLN A 73 -5.48 -9.94 17.45
C GLN A 73 -4.67 -8.64 17.42
N ARG A 74 -3.35 -8.71 17.20
CA ARG A 74 -2.51 -7.51 17.10
C ARG A 74 -2.89 -6.61 15.93
N ALA A 75 -3.23 -7.21 14.79
CA ALA A 75 -3.67 -6.45 13.64
C ALA A 75 -4.99 -5.71 13.93
N TYR A 76 -5.93 -6.36 14.61
CA TYR A 76 -7.19 -5.78 15.03
C TYR A 76 -7.02 -4.65 16.05
N GLU A 77 -6.18 -4.85 17.07
CA GLU A 77 -5.86 -3.81 18.06
C GLU A 77 -5.28 -2.55 17.39
N CYS A 78 -4.35 -2.72 16.46
CA CYS A 78 -3.78 -1.60 15.70
C CYS A 78 -4.82 -0.91 14.81
N ASP A 79 -5.75 -1.67 14.21
CA ASP A 79 -6.80 -1.12 13.36
C ASP A 79 -7.79 -0.27 14.17
N VAL A 80 -8.23 -0.76 15.33
CA VAL A 80 -9.11 -0.03 16.25
C VAL A 80 -8.46 1.28 16.68
N GLU A 81 -7.20 1.26 17.14
CA GLU A 81 -6.49 2.48 17.53
C GLU A 81 -6.32 3.45 16.36
N CYS A 82 -6.04 2.95 15.16
CA CYS A 82 -5.95 3.78 13.96
C CYS A 82 -7.28 4.49 13.68
N CYS A 83 -8.40 3.78 13.81
CA CYS A 83 -9.74 4.35 13.63
C CYS A 83 -10.06 5.40 14.70
N ASP A 84 -9.75 5.12 15.97
CA ASP A 84 -9.98 6.05 17.08
C ASP A 84 -9.14 7.33 16.90
N HIS A 85 -7.90 7.19 16.48
CA HIS A 85 -7.02 8.32 16.15
C HIS A 85 -7.55 9.13 14.97
N ALA A 86 -7.96 8.47 13.90
CA ALA A 86 -8.53 9.14 12.74
C ALA A 86 -9.80 9.94 13.12
N ALA A 87 -10.65 9.37 13.96
CA ALA A 87 -11.84 10.03 14.47
C ALA A 87 -11.50 11.28 15.32
N ALA A 88 -10.49 11.17 16.19
CA ALA A 88 -10.02 12.29 17.01
C ALA A 88 -9.42 13.42 16.17
N ILE A 89 -8.63 13.09 15.12
CA ILE A 89 -8.05 14.09 14.20
C ILE A 89 -9.16 14.79 13.41
N VAL A 90 -10.16 14.06 12.92
CA VAL A 90 -11.31 14.63 12.22
C VAL A 90 -12.07 15.59 13.14
N ALA A 91 -12.28 15.22 14.39
CA ALA A 91 -12.94 16.04 15.38
C ALA A 91 -12.16 17.32 15.74
N SER A 92 -10.81 17.25 15.72
CA SER A 92 -9.94 18.40 16.02
C SER A 92 -9.76 19.39 14.85
N GLY A 93 -10.21 19.04 13.64
CA GLY A 93 -10.03 19.85 12.43
C GLY A 93 -8.59 19.87 11.89
N GLU A 94 -7.66 19.14 12.51
CA GLU A 94 -6.26 19.07 12.07
C GLU A 94 -6.07 18.33 10.73
N LEU A 95 -7.07 17.53 10.33
CA LEU A 95 -7.06 16.81 9.06
C LEU A 95 -7.04 17.76 7.85
N ALA A 96 -7.66 18.93 7.98
CA ALA A 96 -7.68 19.92 6.92
C ALA A 96 -6.27 20.50 6.67
N ALA A 97 -5.55 20.82 7.74
CA ALA A 97 -4.19 21.33 7.68
C ALA A 97 -3.20 20.29 7.12
N LEU A 98 -3.34 19.00 7.52
CA LEU A 98 -2.51 17.91 6.99
C LEU A 98 -2.78 17.64 5.49
N ARG A 99 -4.01 17.82 5.03
CA ARG A 99 -4.35 17.69 3.60
C ARG A 99 -3.73 18.79 2.75
N GLU A 100 -3.73 20.03 3.21
CA GLU A 100 -3.07 21.13 2.50
C GLU A 100 -1.57 20.89 2.35
N GLU A 101 -0.90 20.48 3.42
CA GLU A 101 0.55 20.23 3.41
C GLU A 101 0.97 19.06 2.50
N VAL A 102 0.15 18.00 2.40
CA VAL A 102 0.40 16.85 1.52
C VAL A 102 0.15 17.19 0.04
N THR A 103 -0.71 18.16 -0.26
CA THR A 103 -0.99 18.56 -1.65
C THR A 103 0.15 19.38 -2.25
N GLU A 104 0.94 20.08 -1.44
CA GLU A 104 2.10 20.86 -1.91
C GLU A 104 3.35 20.01 -2.17
N GLU A 105 3.52 18.88 -1.49
CA GLU A 105 4.69 18.00 -1.64
C GLU A 105 4.47 16.75 -2.52
N ALA A 106 3.30 16.58 -3.11
CA ALA A 106 3.10 15.46 -4.04
C ALA A 106 3.98 15.69 -5.27
N PRO A 107 5.03 14.87 -5.51
CA PRO A 107 5.72 14.92 -6.78
C PRO A 107 4.66 14.73 -7.85
N ASP A 108 4.70 15.59 -8.87
CA ASP A 108 3.85 15.59 -10.04
C ASP A 108 3.90 14.21 -10.72
N LEU A 109 3.29 13.23 -10.09
CA LEU A 109 2.82 12.06 -10.78
C LEU A 109 1.69 12.58 -11.67
N LYS A 110 2.08 13.13 -12.82
CA LYS A 110 1.19 13.19 -13.98
C LYS A 110 0.71 11.76 -14.16
N ARG A 111 -0.32 11.41 -13.42
CA ARG A 111 -1.18 10.32 -13.80
C ARG A 111 -1.66 10.73 -15.17
N SER A 112 -0.98 10.23 -16.18
CA SER A 112 -1.55 10.12 -17.48
C SER A 112 -2.94 9.53 -17.25
N THR A 113 -3.96 10.38 -17.34
CA THR A 113 -5.33 9.96 -17.55
C THR A 113 -5.40 9.47 -19.00
N GLY A 114 -4.41 8.67 -19.40
CA GLY A 114 -4.47 7.92 -20.63
C GLY A 114 -5.68 7.02 -20.49
N SER A 115 -6.72 7.33 -21.23
CA SER A 115 -7.78 6.38 -21.54
C SER A 115 -7.07 5.05 -21.79
N PHE A 116 -7.45 4.01 -21.08
CA PHE A 116 -6.93 2.67 -21.31
C PHE A 116 -7.49 2.27 -22.68
N GLU A 117 -6.77 2.63 -23.74
CA GLU A 117 -7.11 2.15 -25.07
C GLU A 117 -6.66 0.68 -25.13
N PRO A 118 -7.60 -0.22 -25.49
CA PRO A 118 -7.23 -1.62 -25.63
C PRO A 118 -6.18 -1.73 -26.75
N ALA A 119 -5.10 -2.45 -26.46
CA ALA A 119 -4.06 -2.73 -27.44
C ALA A 119 -4.69 -3.34 -28.72
N GLU A 120 -4.11 -3.01 -29.89
CA GLU A 120 -4.51 -3.62 -31.15
C GLU A 120 -4.54 -5.15 -31.02
N GLY A 121 -5.65 -5.77 -31.37
CA GLY A 121 -5.84 -7.21 -31.22
C GLY A 121 -6.66 -7.62 -29.98
N SER A 122 -7.66 -6.87 -29.60
CA SER A 122 -8.65 -7.28 -28.61
C SER A 122 -9.90 -7.90 -29.27
N LYS A 123 -10.52 -8.88 -28.59
CA LYS A 123 -11.80 -9.47 -28.96
C LYS A 123 -12.80 -9.37 -27.84
N ASP A 124 -14.07 -9.18 -28.17
CA ASP A 124 -15.16 -9.18 -27.21
C ASP A 124 -15.63 -10.62 -26.94
N VAL A 125 -15.65 -11.01 -25.67
CA VAL A 125 -16.13 -12.32 -25.21
C VAL A 125 -17.38 -12.11 -24.38
N LEU A 126 -18.48 -12.73 -24.78
CA LEU A 126 -19.73 -12.73 -24.03
C LEU A 126 -19.59 -13.64 -22.80
N ILE A 127 -19.86 -13.10 -21.61
CA ILE A 127 -19.77 -13.86 -20.34
C ILE A 127 -21.04 -14.62 -20.07
N ASP A 128 -22.19 -14.14 -20.55
CA ASP A 128 -23.47 -14.79 -20.31
C ASP A 128 -24.30 -14.82 -21.62
N SER A 129 -24.60 -16.03 -22.09
CA SER A 129 -25.44 -16.27 -23.26
C SER A 129 -26.93 -16.31 -22.93
N SER A 130 -27.34 -16.17 -21.66
CA SER A 130 -28.72 -16.36 -21.21
C SER A 130 -29.47 -15.04 -20.94
N SER A 131 -28.81 -13.89 -20.97
CA SER A 131 -29.45 -12.58 -20.80
C SER A 131 -29.54 -11.82 -22.12
N SER A 132 -30.70 -11.21 -22.39
CA SER A 132 -30.94 -10.42 -23.62
C SER A 132 -30.12 -9.11 -23.73
N GLU A 133 -29.37 -8.75 -22.68
CA GLU A 133 -28.34 -7.71 -22.69
C GLU A 133 -26.99 -8.38 -22.41
N GLY A 134 -26.35 -8.88 -23.47
CA GLY A 134 -25.06 -9.54 -23.39
C GLY A 134 -24.00 -8.66 -22.76
N LYS A 135 -23.60 -8.93 -21.53
CA LYS A 135 -22.41 -8.33 -20.93
C LYS A 135 -21.17 -8.98 -21.53
N GLY A 136 -20.46 -8.25 -22.38
CA GLY A 136 -19.18 -8.64 -22.98
C GLY A 136 -17.99 -8.06 -22.22
N VAL A 137 -16.90 -8.79 -22.16
CA VAL A 137 -15.60 -8.30 -21.69
C VAL A 137 -14.61 -8.33 -22.86
N ARG A 138 -13.89 -7.24 -23.03
CA ARG A 138 -12.86 -7.13 -24.07
C ARG A 138 -11.55 -7.71 -23.55
N ILE A 139 -11.03 -8.72 -24.21
CA ILE A 139 -9.78 -9.41 -23.86
C ILE A 139 -8.75 -9.32 -24.99
N GLY A 140 -7.46 -9.28 -24.65
CA GLY A 140 -6.37 -9.31 -25.64
C GLY A 140 -6.32 -10.64 -26.40
N THR A 141 -6.05 -10.60 -27.71
CA THR A 141 -5.98 -11.79 -28.58
C THR A 141 -4.67 -12.56 -28.42
N THR A 142 -3.66 -12.00 -27.75
CA THR A 142 -2.35 -12.61 -27.53
C THR A 142 -2.29 -13.59 -26.36
N LEU A 143 -3.40 -13.79 -25.63
CA LEU A 143 -3.48 -14.84 -24.61
C LEU A 143 -3.59 -16.21 -25.26
N SER A 144 -2.43 -16.88 -25.39
CA SER A 144 -2.36 -18.28 -25.78
C SER A 144 -2.95 -19.14 -24.65
N SER A 145 -3.93 -19.96 -24.98
CA SER A 145 -4.38 -21.03 -24.09
C SER A 145 -3.25 -22.04 -23.88
N LYS A 146 -2.78 -22.16 -22.65
CA LYS A 146 -1.97 -23.32 -22.21
C LYS A 146 -2.89 -24.41 -21.74
#